data_38384eb051896cdae822e9ec7646e142
#
_entry.id   38384eb051896cdae822e9ec7646e142
#
_cell.length_a   1.000
_cell.length_b   1.000
_cell.length_c   1.000
_cell.angle_alpha   90.00
_cell.angle_beta   90.00
_cell.angle_gamma   90.00
#
_symmetry.space_group_name_H-M   'P 1'
#
loop_
_entity.id
_entity.type
_entity.pdbx_description
1 polymer ?
#
loop_
_entity_poly.entity_id
_entity_poly.type
_entity_poly.pdbx_seq_one_letter_code
_entity_poly.pdbx_strand_id
1 'polypeptide(L)'
;MSPLPVNPATMSPAASRMADRLWSLLPEIHRQRDAEGSAPGTLRVLVEVLAEQASVVSDDLAQLYENLFIETCQAWVVPYLGDLVAAQPLHNIGQQTASSRAWVANTVGYRQRKGTVAALEAVARDVTGWPARVVEGINAVATTQYLAHLRPGKGTTIDLRDGTALERLGGPFETAGRRGDVRRPPERIAAPADLALHVWRLPTFTVHEAEPRPLTDPPDGRYHFDPTGLDVPLFNPPLPAEGLGSVATQRNTPGPLGRRALANALTAEPRDPNGYFGKQPVIAVRTAQADGVWGDPLDIVIADLSAGSAR
;
A
#
# COMPACT_ATOMS: atom_id res chain seq x y z
N MET A 1 23.43 -1.88 -52.25
CA MET A 1 22.82 -2.12 -50.92
C MET A 1 21.33 -2.25 -51.15
N SER A 2 20.82 -3.48 -51.12
CA SER A 2 19.38 -3.68 -51.22
C SER A 2 18.71 -3.18 -49.94
N PRO A 3 17.59 -2.43 -50.01
CA PRO A 3 16.86 -2.02 -48.83
C PRO A 3 16.31 -3.28 -48.15
N LEU A 4 16.49 -3.36 -46.81
CA LEU A 4 15.92 -4.42 -46.04
C LEU A 4 14.39 -4.34 -46.16
N PRO A 5 13.69 -5.45 -46.45
CA PRO A 5 12.25 -5.44 -46.51
C PRO A 5 11.69 -5.15 -45.12
N VAL A 6 10.91 -4.07 -44.99
CA VAL A 6 10.11 -3.82 -43.77
C VAL A 6 9.10 -4.96 -43.70
N ASN A 7 9.20 -5.76 -42.68
CA ASN A 7 8.30 -6.88 -42.49
C ASN A 7 6.98 -6.35 -41.86
N PRO A 8 5.85 -6.36 -42.55
CA PRO A 8 4.58 -5.84 -42.04
C PRO A 8 4.10 -6.55 -40.77
N ALA A 9 4.64 -7.74 -40.48
CA ALA A 9 4.33 -8.48 -39.27
C ALA A 9 4.94 -7.88 -37.98
N THR A 10 5.82 -6.87 -38.09
CA THR A 10 6.49 -6.22 -36.93
C THR A 10 5.95 -4.84 -36.61
N MET A 11 5.03 -4.30 -37.41
CA MET A 11 4.45 -2.98 -37.15
C MET A 11 3.53 -2.97 -35.93
N SER A 12 3.61 -1.91 -35.14
CA SER A 12 2.67 -1.72 -34.02
C SER A 12 1.23 -1.50 -34.54
N PRO A 13 0.20 -1.87 -33.79
CA PRO A 13 -1.19 -1.61 -34.19
C PRO A 13 -1.51 -0.12 -34.39
N ALA A 14 -0.77 0.77 -33.75
CA ALA A 14 -0.89 2.23 -33.93
C ALA A 14 -0.30 2.66 -35.28
N ALA A 15 0.91 2.18 -35.61
CA ALA A 15 1.55 2.46 -36.89
C ALA A 15 0.75 1.90 -38.08
N SER A 16 0.16 0.71 -37.96
CA SER A 16 -0.72 0.14 -38.98
C SER A 16 -1.95 1.03 -39.24
N ARG A 17 -2.63 1.47 -38.20
CA ARG A 17 -3.76 2.43 -38.33
C ARG A 17 -3.35 3.75 -38.95
N MET A 18 -2.16 4.26 -38.61
CA MET A 18 -1.61 5.48 -39.19
C MET A 18 -1.29 5.27 -40.67
N ALA A 19 -0.72 4.13 -41.06
CA ALA A 19 -0.46 3.77 -42.46
C ALA A 19 -1.73 3.74 -43.30
N ASP A 20 -2.80 3.12 -42.77
CA ASP A 20 -4.10 3.09 -43.47
C ASP A 20 -4.72 4.46 -43.64
N ARG A 21 -4.60 5.32 -42.62
CA ARG A 21 -5.04 6.74 -42.71
C ARG A 21 -4.25 7.51 -43.78
N LEU A 22 -2.93 7.45 -43.77
CA LEU A 22 -2.08 8.10 -44.75
C LEU A 22 -2.33 7.56 -46.15
N TRP A 23 -2.50 6.24 -46.28
CA TRP A 23 -2.83 5.59 -47.55
C TRP A 23 -4.17 6.09 -48.10
N SER A 24 -5.17 6.26 -47.27
CA SER A 24 -6.50 6.74 -47.66
C SER A 24 -6.50 8.21 -48.12
N LEU A 25 -5.50 9.02 -47.69
CA LEU A 25 -5.36 10.39 -48.12
C LEU A 25 -4.74 10.52 -49.52
N LEU A 26 -4.08 9.47 -50.01
CA LEU A 26 -3.51 9.47 -51.35
C LEU A 26 -4.62 9.38 -52.41
N PRO A 27 -4.57 10.18 -53.49
CA PRO A 27 -5.48 10.07 -54.63
C PRO A 27 -5.47 8.63 -55.20
N GLU A 28 -6.63 8.17 -55.63
CA GLU A 28 -6.85 6.79 -56.16
C GLU A 28 -5.88 6.44 -57.27
N ILE A 29 -5.58 7.39 -58.16
CA ILE A 29 -4.67 7.20 -59.28
C ILE A 29 -3.27 6.75 -58.86
N HIS A 30 -2.78 7.23 -57.71
CA HIS A 30 -1.46 6.80 -57.20
C HIS A 30 -1.51 5.40 -56.61
N ARG A 31 -2.62 5.05 -55.97
CA ARG A 31 -2.83 3.72 -55.44
C ARG A 31 -2.95 2.66 -56.54
N GLN A 32 -3.68 3.00 -57.61
CA GLN A 32 -3.79 2.14 -58.80
C GLN A 32 -2.44 1.96 -59.50
N ARG A 33 -1.70 3.04 -59.74
CA ARG A 33 -0.37 2.98 -60.35
C ARG A 33 0.64 2.18 -59.52
N ASP A 34 0.53 2.21 -58.19
CA ASP A 34 1.36 1.38 -57.32
C ASP A 34 1.02 -0.11 -57.44
N ALA A 35 -0.27 -0.43 -57.64
CA ALA A 35 -0.71 -1.79 -57.84
C ALA A 35 -0.35 -2.35 -59.23
N GLU A 36 -0.33 -1.52 -60.28
CA GLU A 36 -0.09 -1.88 -61.67
C GLU A 36 1.37 -1.71 -62.15
N GLY A 37 2.22 -1.11 -61.27
CA GLY A 37 3.61 -0.80 -61.59
C GLY A 37 4.53 -2.01 -61.70
N SER A 38 5.77 -1.75 -62.14
CA SER A 38 6.82 -2.79 -62.28
C SER A 38 7.26 -3.37 -60.92
N ALA A 39 7.00 -2.69 -59.82
CA ALA A 39 7.26 -3.14 -58.47
C ALA A 39 6.02 -2.84 -57.59
N PRO A 40 4.98 -3.66 -57.64
CA PRO A 40 3.74 -3.40 -56.91
C PRO A 40 3.94 -3.28 -55.41
N GLY A 41 3.24 -2.32 -54.77
CA GLY A 41 3.30 -2.10 -53.34
C GLY A 41 4.47 -1.26 -52.82
N THR A 42 5.34 -0.76 -53.70
CA THR A 42 6.50 0.07 -53.29
C THR A 42 6.06 1.36 -52.58
N LEU A 43 5.05 2.03 -53.11
CA LEU A 43 4.50 3.24 -52.52
C LEU A 43 3.82 2.92 -51.17
N ARG A 44 3.13 1.78 -51.09
CA ARG A 44 2.52 1.33 -49.84
C ARG A 44 3.58 1.11 -48.75
N VAL A 45 4.69 0.45 -49.05
CA VAL A 45 5.82 0.24 -48.14
C VAL A 45 6.44 1.57 -47.71
N LEU A 46 6.59 2.54 -48.60
CA LEU A 46 7.08 3.87 -48.26
C LEU A 46 6.12 4.55 -47.24
N VAL A 47 4.81 4.48 -47.47
CA VAL A 47 3.80 5.02 -46.56
C VAL A 47 3.84 4.33 -45.19
N GLU A 48 4.09 3.04 -45.16
CA GLU A 48 4.25 2.28 -43.91
C GLU A 48 5.48 2.75 -43.11
N VAL A 49 6.61 2.96 -43.74
CA VAL A 49 7.82 3.53 -43.10
C VAL A 49 7.54 4.92 -42.52
N LEU A 50 6.85 5.77 -43.31
CA LEU A 50 6.48 7.13 -42.86
C LEU A 50 5.46 7.04 -41.69
N ALA A 51 4.52 6.10 -41.74
CA ALA A 51 3.54 5.92 -40.71
C ALA A 51 4.13 5.43 -39.36
N GLU A 52 5.18 4.64 -39.41
CA GLU A 52 5.94 4.23 -38.25
C GLU A 52 6.52 5.44 -37.50
N GLN A 53 7.16 6.34 -38.22
CA GLN A 53 7.68 7.60 -37.66
C GLN A 53 6.56 8.55 -37.21
N ALA A 54 5.47 8.64 -37.98
CA ALA A 54 4.32 9.46 -37.62
C ALA A 54 3.58 8.93 -36.37
N SER A 55 3.57 7.61 -36.15
CA SER A 55 2.99 7.04 -34.93
C SER A 55 3.78 7.43 -33.68
N VAL A 56 5.12 7.48 -33.75
CA VAL A 56 5.96 7.95 -32.62
C VAL A 56 5.62 9.39 -32.26
N VAL A 57 5.50 10.27 -33.28
CA VAL A 57 5.12 11.67 -33.02
C VAL A 57 3.70 11.77 -32.43
N SER A 58 2.77 10.94 -32.89
CA SER A 58 1.41 10.89 -32.34
C SER A 58 1.39 10.44 -30.89
N ASP A 59 2.20 9.43 -30.54
CA ASP A 59 2.33 8.93 -29.18
C ASP A 59 3.00 9.97 -28.26
N ASP A 60 4.00 10.68 -28.76
CA ASP A 60 4.63 11.79 -28.03
C ASP A 60 3.65 12.95 -27.78
N LEU A 61 2.79 13.27 -28.75
CA LEU A 61 1.73 14.28 -28.55
C LEU A 61 0.68 13.83 -27.51
N ALA A 62 0.29 12.55 -27.54
CA ALA A 62 -0.59 12.00 -26.50
C ALA A 62 0.07 12.06 -25.12
N GLN A 63 1.37 11.71 -25.05
CA GLN A 63 2.13 11.76 -23.81
C GLN A 63 2.30 13.20 -23.27
N LEU A 64 2.38 14.21 -24.14
CA LEU A 64 2.40 15.62 -23.71
C LEU A 64 1.15 15.99 -22.92
N TYR A 65 -0.02 15.48 -23.32
CA TYR A 65 -1.25 15.70 -22.57
C TYR A 65 -1.21 14.98 -21.21
N GLU A 66 -0.80 13.71 -21.19
CA GLU A 66 -0.66 12.94 -19.96
C GLU A 66 0.37 13.56 -19.00
N ASN A 67 1.37 14.24 -19.52
CA ASN A 67 2.39 14.94 -18.72
C ASN A 67 1.85 16.16 -17.95
N LEU A 68 0.64 16.59 -18.21
CA LEU A 68 -0.04 17.63 -17.39
C LEU A 68 -0.58 17.10 -16.07
N PHE A 69 -0.71 15.78 -15.90
CA PHE A 69 -1.29 15.15 -14.72
C PHE A 69 -0.22 14.39 -13.94
N ILE A 70 -0.17 14.64 -12.63
CA ILE A 70 0.84 14.04 -11.76
C ILE A 70 0.74 12.51 -11.71
N GLU A 71 -0.45 11.95 -11.91
CA GLU A 71 -0.73 10.52 -11.87
C GLU A 71 -0.12 9.78 -13.07
N THR A 72 -0.18 10.37 -14.27
CA THR A 72 0.15 9.72 -15.54
C THR A 72 1.43 10.25 -16.19
N CYS A 73 1.95 11.41 -15.73
CA CYS A 73 3.13 12.04 -16.31
C CYS A 73 4.37 11.13 -16.25
N GLN A 74 5.31 11.36 -17.14
CA GLN A 74 6.63 10.72 -17.10
C GLN A 74 7.45 11.18 -15.89
N ALA A 75 8.35 10.33 -15.40
CA ALA A 75 9.11 10.58 -14.17
C ALA A 75 9.92 11.89 -14.21
N TRP A 76 10.46 12.26 -15.38
CA TRP A 76 11.24 13.49 -15.56
C TRP A 76 10.40 14.77 -15.46
N VAL A 77 9.07 14.68 -15.67
CA VAL A 77 8.14 15.82 -15.57
C VAL A 77 7.80 16.16 -14.12
N VAL A 78 7.86 15.18 -13.23
CA VAL A 78 7.46 15.32 -11.81
C VAL A 78 8.10 16.53 -11.12
N PRO A 79 9.40 16.83 -11.26
CA PRO A 79 10.01 18.02 -10.67
C PRO A 79 9.39 19.33 -11.19
N TYR A 80 9.06 19.42 -12.47
CA TYR A 80 8.44 20.63 -13.05
C TYR A 80 7.03 20.85 -12.50
N LEU A 81 6.23 19.79 -12.38
CA LEU A 81 4.95 19.88 -11.67
C LEU A 81 5.13 20.24 -10.20
N GLY A 82 6.22 19.77 -9.57
CA GLY A 82 6.60 20.13 -8.21
C GLY A 82 6.86 21.63 -8.06
N ASP A 83 7.55 22.24 -9.01
CA ASP A 83 7.83 23.68 -8.99
C ASP A 83 6.54 24.52 -9.04
N LEU A 84 5.53 24.09 -9.81
CA LEU A 84 4.22 24.78 -9.87
C LEU A 84 3.51 24.82 -8.50
N VAL A 85 3.67 23.78 -7.70
CA VAL A 85 3.10 23.73 -6.34
C VAL A 85 4.14 24.09 -5.26
N ALA A 86 5.31 24.57 -5.67
CA ALA A 86 6.46 24.88 -4.83
C ALA A 86 6.86 23.72 -3.89
N ALA A 87 6.75 22.48 -4.36
CA ALA A 87 7.23 21.30 -3.65
C ALA A 87 8.76 21.27 -3.75
N GLN A 88 9.43 21.33 -2.60
CA GLN A 88 10.89 21.19 -2.59
C GLN A 88 11.28 19.73 -2.86
N PRO A 89 12.35 19.47 -3.64
CA PRO A 89 12.80 18.12 -3.90
C PRO A 89 13.22 17.42 -2.60
N LEU A 90 12.85 16.14 -2.50
CA LEU A 90 13.24 15.31 -1.37
C LEU A 90 14.68 14.81 -1.56
N HIS A 91 15.43 14.77 -0.47
CA HIS A 91 16.72 14.07 -0.48
C HIS A 91 16.48 12.57 -0.48
N ASN A 92 17.21 11.83 -1.32
CA ASN A 92 17.16 10.37 -1.33
C ASN A 92 17.66 9.80 0.00
N ILE A 93 16.79 9.08 0.68
CA ILE A 93 17.12 8.39 1.93
C ILE A 93 17.27 6.89 1.61
N GLY A 94 18.51 6.44 1.40
CA GLY A 94 18.82 5.05 1.10
C GLY A 94 18.54 4.63 -0.34
N GLN A 95 18.50 3.30 -0.59
CA GLN A 95 18.28 2.74 -1.93
C GLN A 95 16.83 2.82 -2.42
N GLN A 96 15.88 3.03 -1.53
CA GLN A 96 14.47 3.25 -1.90
C GLN A 96 14.29 4.74 -2.18
N THR A 97 14.09 5.05 -3.44
CA THR A 97 13.76 6.39 -3.89
C THR A 97 12.42 6.76 -3.27
N ALA A 98 12.42 7.79 -2.43
CA ALA A 98 11.19 8.40 -1.97
C ALA A 98 10.32 8.70 -3.19
N SER A 99 9.03 8.39 -3.14
CA SER A 99 8.14 8.66 -4.25
C SER A 99 7.98 10.17 -4.42
N SER A 100 8.86 10.79 -5.22
CA SER A 100 8.76 12.21 -5.53
C SER A 100 7.39 12.56 -6.13
N ARG A 101 6.77 11.63 -6.84
CA ARG A 101 5.43 11.77 -7.40
C ARG A 101 4.36 11.89 -6.30
N ALA A 102 4.34 10.98 -5.32
CA ALA A 102 3.39 11.05 -4.21
C ALA A 102 3.60 12.33 -3.38
N TRP A 103 4.85 12.71 -3.15
CA TRP A 103 5.19 13.96 -2.47
C TRP A 103 4.61 15.18 -3.18
N VAL A 104 4.83 15.31 -4.50
CA VAL A 104 4.32 16.41 -5.31
C VAL A 104 2.80 16.41 -5.34
N ALA A 105 2.17 15.24 -5.59
CA ALA A 105 0.72 15.08 -5.63
C ALA A 105 0.04 15.55 -4.33
N ASN A 106 0.66 15.26 -3.19
CA ASN A 106 0.07 15.51 -1.88
C ASN A 106 0.51 16.83 -1.23
N THR A 107 1.46 17.58 -1.82
CA THR A 107 2.05 18.79 -1.22
C THR A 107 1.01 19.82 -0.80
N VAL A 108 0.00 20.09 -1.61
CA VAL A 108 -1.07 21.05 -1.29
C VAL A 108 -1.89 20.54 -0.11
N GLY A 109 -2.23 19.25 -0.10
CA GLY A 109 -2.95 18.61 1.00
C GLY A 109 -2.20 18.66 2.33
N TYR A 110 -0.87 18.49 2.31
CA TYR A 110 -0.02 18.62 3.49
C TYR A 110 -0.02 20.03 4.06
N ARG A 111 0.04 21.04 3.18
CA ARG A 111 0.00 22.46 3.61
C ARG A 111 -1.34 22.83 4.24
N GLN A 112 -2.44 22.34 3.67
CA GLN A 112 -3.79 22.57 4.20
C GLN A 112 -3.99 21.93 5.58
N ARG A 113 -3.33 20.78 5.84
CA ARG A 113 -3.46 19.99 7.08
C ARG A 113 -2.22 20.06 7.97
N LYS A 114 -1.37 21.06 7.77
CA LYS A 114 -0.16 21.26 8.56
C LYS A 114 -0.47 21.25 10.06
N GLY A 115 0.31 20.46 10.82
CA GLY A 115 0.16 20.32 12.26
C GLY A 115 -0.82 19.24 12.71
N THR A 116 -1.40 18.46 11.79
CA THR A 116 -2.24 17.30 12.16
C THR A 116 -1.43 16.00 12.15
N VAL A 117 -1.81 15.05 13.02
CA VAL A 117 -1.23 13.70 13.08
C VAL A 117 -1.34 13.00 11.72
N ALA A 118 -2.52 13.07 11.10
CA ALA A 118 -2.76 12.45 9.80
C ALA A 118 -1.80 12.97 8.71
N ALA A 119 -1.54 14.29 8.68
CA ALA A 119 -0.58 14.87 7.73
C ALA A 119 0.85 14.37 7.98
N LEU A 120 1.27 14.28 9.25
CA LEU A 120 2.61 13.76 9.60
C LEU A 120 2.78 12.30 9.21
N GLU A 121 1.77 11.46 9.46
CA GLU A 121 1.77 10.05 9.05
C GLU A 121 1.82 9.91 7.53
N ALA A 122 1.04 10.71 6.80
CA ALA A 122 1.01 10.69 5.35
C ALA A 122 2.35 11.13 4.75
N VAL A 123 2.94 12.22 5.25
CA VAL A 123 4.28 12.68 4.86
C VAL A 123 5.33 11.59 5.11
N ALA A 124 5.30 10.97 6.30
CA ALA A 124 6.24 9.91 6.64
C ALA A 124 6.13 8.72 5.67
N ARG A 125 4.91 8.31 5.31
CA ARG A 125 4.68 7.24 4.33
C ARG A 125 5.18 7.60 2.94
N ASP A 126 4.87 8.81 2.46
CA ASP A 126 5.25 9.23 1.10
C ASP A 126 6.76 9.42 0.95
N VAL A 127 7.43 9.90 2.02
CA VAL A 127 8.89 10.08 2.03
C VAL A 127 9.64 8.76 2.16
N THR A 128 9.16 7.85 3.01
CA THR A 128 9.89 6.61 3.32
C THR A 128 9.40 5.40 2.53
N GLY A 129 8.17 5.41 2.03
CA GLY A 129 7.49 4.25 1.47
C GLY A 129 7.07 3.22 2.52
N TRP A 130 7.19 3.53 3.82
CA TRP A 130 6.92 2.60 4.90
C TRP A 130 5.67 3.00 5.69
N PRO A 131 4.93 2.03 6.25
CA PRO A 131 3.86 2.31 7.18
C PRO A 131 4.37 3.15 8.36
N ALA A 132 3.58 4.17 8.72
CA ALA A 132 3.94 5.09 9.78
C ALA A 132 2.76 5.35 10.70
N ARG A 133 3.06 5.57 11.98
CA ARG A 133 2.10 5.96 13.02
C ARG A 133 2.71 7.04 13.89
N VAL A 134 1.96 8.11 14.13
CA VAL A 134 2.33 9.19 15.06
C VAL A 134 1.55 9.03 16.34
N VAL A 135 2.26 9.10 17.46
CA VAL A 135 1.68 9.09 18.81
C VAL A 135 1.97 10.42 19.47
N GLU A 136 0.91 11.10 19.90
CA GLU A 136 1.01 12.37 20.62
C GLU A 136 1.15 12.12 22.11
N GLY A 137 2.14 12.76 22.73
CA GLY A 137 2.41 12.66 24.17
C GLY A 137 1.23 13.12 25.03
N ILE A 138 0.42 14.05 24.53
CA ILE A 138 -0.78 14.53 25.24
C ILE A 138 -1.77 13.40 25.55
N ASN A 139 -1.83 12.38 24.73
CA ASN A 139 -2.72 11.23 24.92
C ASN A 139 -2.25 10.31 26.06
N ALA A 140 -0.96 10.36 26.41
CA ALA A 140 -0.37 9.59 27.49
C ALA A 140 -0.35 10.35 28.84
N VAL A 141 -0.82 11.60 28.88
CA VAL A 141 -0.80 12.40 30.12
C VAL A 141 -1.84 11.92 31.10
N ALA A 142 -1.40 11.64 32.32
CA ALA A 142 -2.28 11.35 33.45
C ALA A 142 -2.99 12.61 33.92
N THR A 143 -4.33 12.55 34.05
CA THR A 143 -5.12 13.67 34.56
C THR A 143 -5.65 13.29 35.94
N THR A 144 -5.25 14.04 36.96
CA THR A 144 -5.82 13.89 38.30
C THR A 144 -7.29 14.32 38.30
N GLN A 145 -8.11 13.60 39.06
CA GLN A 145 -9.54 13.92 39.17
C GLN A 145 -9.74 15.03 40.24
N TYR A 146 -10.55 15.99 39.87
CA TYR A 146 -11.04 16.99 40.82
C TYR A 146 -12.49 16.70 41.18
N LEU A 147 -12.79 16.57 42.46
CA LEU A 147 -14.09 16.06 42.94
C LEU A 147 -15.28 16.90 42.47
N ALA A 148 -15.13 18.22 42.35
CA ALA A 148 -16.19 19.10 41.85
C ALA A 148 -16.40 19.05 40.34
N HIS A 149 -15.42 18.50 39.57
CA HIS A 149 -15.47 18.38 38.10
C HIS A 149 -14.90 17.04 37.64
N LEU A 150 -15.61 15.98 37.95
CA LEU A 150 -15.23 14.61 37.59
C LEU A 150 -15.20 14.44 36.06
N ARG A 151 -14.13 13.85 35.56
CA ARG A 151 -13.93 13.48 34.15
C ARG A 151 -13.72 11.96 34.03
N PRO A 152 -14.78 11.15 34.10
CA PRO A 152 -14.66 9.67 34.21
C PRO A 152 -13.95 9.06 33.00
N GLY A 153 -14.09 9.64 31.80
CA GLY A 153 -13.39 9.18 30.58
C GLY A 153 -11.90 9.50 30.52
N LYS A 154 -11.34 10.23 31.52
CA LYS A 154 -9.92 10.60 31.59
C LYS A 154 -9.26 10.09 32.89
N GLY A 155 -9.65 8.90 33.34
CA GLY A 155 -9.04 8.26 34.53
C GLY A 155 -7.56 7.95 34.32
N THR A 156 -6.82 7.85 35.44
CA THR A 156 -5.38 7.54 35.44
C THR A 156 -5.09 6.06 35.58
N THR A 157 -6.08 5.28 36.01
CA THR A 157 -5.95 3.83 36.22
C THR A 157 -6.28 3.04 34.96
N ILE A 158 -5.47 2.00 34.71
CA ILE A 158 -5.73 1.06 33.62
C ILE A 158 -6.93 0.19 34.00
N ASP A 159 -7.88 0.03 33.09
CA ASP A 159 -8.94 -0.97 33.23
C ASP A 159 -8.38 -2.35 32.85
N LEU A 160 -8.16 -3.18 33.88
CA LEU A 160 -7.67 -4.55 33.70
C LEU A 160 -8.69 -5.49 33.05
N ARG A 161 -9.96 -5.05 32.89
CA ARG A 161 -11.00 -5.82 32.21
C ARG A 161 -10.93 -5.63 30.68
N ASP A 162 -10.34 -4.53 30.21
CA ASP A 162 -10.15 -4.30 28.79
C ASP A 162 -8.90 -5.03 28.28
N GLY A 163 -9.06 -6.30 27.97
CA GLY A 163 -7.98 -7.12 27.42
C GLY A 163 -7.45 -6.63 26.09
N THR A 164 -8.27 -5.93 25.29
CA THR A 164 -7.82 -5.37 24.00
C THR A 164 -6.84 -4.22 24.23
N ALA A 165 -7.13 -3.35 25.18
CA ALA A 165 -6.21 -2.28 25.56
C ALA A 165 -4.91 -2.82 26.18
N LEU A 166 -5.01 -3.91 26.97
CA LEU A 166 -3.85 -4.58 27.55
C LEU A 166 -2.92 -5.21 26.52
N GLU A 167 -3.44 -5.83 25.45
CA GLU A 167 -2.64 -6.38 24.36
C GLU A 167 -1.84 -5.31 23.59
N ARG A 168 -2.25 -4.03 23.69
CA ARG A 168 -1.60 -2.89 23.01
C ARG A 168 -0.58 -2.15 23.87
N LEU A 169 -0.39 -2.58 25.12
CA LEU A 169 0.54 -1.94 26.06
C LEU A 169 1.96 -1.91 25.50
N GLY A 170 2.62 -0.75 25.63
CA GLY A 170 3.98 -0.55 25.15
C GLY A 170 4.11 -0.36 23.64
N GLY A 171 3.00 -0.47 22.89
CA GLY A 171 2.97 -0.30 21.44
C GLY A 171 2.50 1.09 20.98
N PRO A 172 2.57 1.36 19.65
CA PRO A 172 2.13 2.64 19.09
C PRO A 172 0.60 2.84 19.12
N PHE A 173 -0.15 1.82 19.49
CA PHE A 173 -1.62 1.83 19.62
C PHE A 173 -2.08 1.71 21.08
N GLU A 174 -1.17 1.97 22.01
CA GLU A 174 -1.50 1.97 23.43
C GLU A 174 -2.52 3.06 23.76
N THR A 175 -3.61 2.67 24.41
CA THR A 175 -4.66 3.57 24.88
C THR A 175 -4.88 3.49 26.39
N ALA A 176 -4.37 2.43 27.02
CA ALA A 176 -4.62 2.13 28.44
C ALA A 176 -3.68 2.86 29.41
N GLY A 177 -2.42 3.05 28.99
CA GLY A 177 -1.40 3.67 29.84
C GLY A 177 -1.43 5.18 29.80
N ARG A 178 -1.69 5.82 30.95
CA ARG A 178 -1.55 7.25 31.11
C ARG A 178 -0.36 7.52 32.02
N ARG A 179 0.82 7.71 31.39
CA ARG A 179 2.11 7.76 32.07
C ARG A 179 2.91 9.03 31.76
N GLY A 180 2.27 10.02 31.15
CA GLY A 180 2.93 11.28 30.85
C GLY A 180 3.43 11.93 32.11
N ASP A 181 4.74 12.19 32.19
CA ASP A 181 5.39 12.95 33.25
C ASP A 181 5.95 14.24 32.66
N VAL A 182 6.03 15.28 33.46
CA VAL A 182 6.66 16.55 33.11
C VAL A 182 8.19 16.37 32.97
N ARG A 183 8.74 15.35 33.62
CA ARG A 183 10.17 15.01 33.53
C ARG A 183 10.38 14.08 32.33
N ARG A 184 11.29 14.44 31.43
CA ARG A 184 11.69 13.63 30.30
C ARG A 184 12.59 12.47 30.73
N PRO A 185 12.12 11.22 30.80
CA PRO A 185 13.01 10.08 30.79
C PRO A 185 13.62 9.95 29.39
N PRO A 186 14.88 9.53 29.23
CA PRO A 186 15.58 9.49 27.94
C PRO A 186 14.95 8.52 26.90
N GLU A 187 14.01 7.70 27.29
CA GLU A 187 13.53 6.61 26.45
C GLU A 187 12.01 6.61 26.16
N ARG A 188 11.22 7.60 26.61
CA ARG A 188 9.75 7.59 26.46
C ARG A 188 9.18 8.97 26.18
N ILE A 189 8.01 8.98 25.49
CA ILE A 189 7.18 10.18 25.36
C ILE A 189 6.73 10.58 26.77
N ALA A 190 7.25 11.67 27.27
CA ALA A 190 7.00 12.10 28.63
C ALA A 190 6.29 13.44 28.71
N ALA A 191 6.46 14.31 27.74
CA ALA A 191 5.84 15.62 27.74
C ALA A 191 4.60 15.68 26.83
N PRO A 192 3.59 16.49 27.17
CA PRO A 192 2.39 16.66 26.34
C PRO A 192 2.67 17.14 24.91
N ALA A 193 3.76 17.89 24.72
CA ALA A 193 4.17 18.41 23.41
C ALA A 193 5.02 17.42 22.58
N ASP A 194 5.41 16.28 23.17
CA ASP A 194 6.24 15.32 22.48
C ASP A 194 5.43 14.52 21.46
N LEU A 195 6.08 14.21 20.36
CA LEU A 195 5.55 13.35 19.28
C LEU A 195 6.51 12.18 19.08
N ALA A 196 5.97 10.97 19.01
CA ALA A 196 6.73 9.80 18.58
C ALA A 196 6.25 9.35 17.21
N LEU A 197 7.17 9.24 16.28
CA LEU A 197 6.92 8.68 14.96
C LEU A 197 7.43 7.24 14.92
N HIS A 198 6.51 6.29 14.81
CA HIS A 198 6.81 4.89 14.61
C HIS A 198 6.78 4.59 13.13
N VAL A 199 7.83 3.96 12.59
CA VAL A 199 7.97 3.61 11.18
C VAL A 199 8.41 2.15 11.07
N TRP A 200 7.72 1.37 10.23
CA TRP A 200 8.01 -0.05 10.03
C TRP A 200 8.81 -0.26 8.74
N ARG A 201 10.11 -0.51 8.88
CA ARG A 201 11.01 -0.76 7.74
C ARG A 201 10.82 -2.13 7.09
N LEU A 202 10.47 -3.12 7.90
CA LEU A 202 10.35 -4.50 7.43
C LEU A 202 8.95 -4.72 6.88
N PRO A 203 8.80 -5.07 5.60
CA PRO A 203 7.53 -5.48 5.05
C PRO A 203 7.15 -6.86 5.59
N THR A 204 5.86 -7.09 5.76
CA THR A 204 5.33 -8.44 5.94
C THR A 204 5.20 -9.12 4.59
N PHE A 205 5.39 -10.43 4.57
CA PHE A 205 5.15 -11.26 3.39
C PHE A 205 4.01 -12.23 3.68
N THR A 206 3.27 -12.57 2.65
CA THR A 206 2.19 -13.54 2.74
C THR A 206 2.75 -14.93 2.45
N VAL A 207 2.43 -15.88 3.32
CA VAL A 207 2.71 -17.30 3.10
C VAL A 207 1.49 -17.88 2.37
N HIS A 208 1.66 -18.35 1.16
CA HIS A 208 0.61 -18.96 0.34
C HIS A 208 0.81 -20.47 0.30
N GLU A 209 -0.28 -21.22 0.50
CA GLU A 209 -0.34 -22.65 0.30
C GLU A 209 0.81 -23.43 0.98
N ALA A 210 1.26 -22.93 2.13
CA ALA A 210 2.30 -23.58 2.90
C ALA A 210 1.70 -24.68 3.77
N GLU A 211 2.33 -25.83 3.75
CA GLU A 211 1.98 -26.94 4.64
C GLU A 211 2.40 -26.61 6.07
N PRO A 212 1.46 -26.61 7.04
CA PRO A 212 1.77 -26.30 8.42
C PRO A 212 2.64 -27.40 9.04
N ARG A 213 3.65 -27.02 9.84
CA ARG A 213 4.51 -27.98 10.52
C ARG A 213 3.90 -28.44 11.85
N PRO A 214 3.87 -29.75 12.12
CA PRO A 214 3.41 -30.26 13.40
C PRO A 214 4.30 -29.75 14.55
N LEU A 215 3.68 -29.45 15.69
CA LEU A 215 4.37 -28.99 16.90
C LEU A 215 5.15 -30.12 17.57
N THR A 216 4.68 -31.35 17.45
CA THR A 216 5.27 -32.55 18.08
C THR A 216 5.43 -33.66 17.07
N ASP A 217 6.39 -34.57 17.34
CA ASP A 217 6.58 -35.81 16.61
C ASP A 217 6.40 -37.00 17.58
N PRO A 218 5.35 -37.86 17.45
CA PRO A 218 4.31 -37.83 16.40
C PRO A 218 3.33 -36.65 16.52
N PRO A 219 2.66 -36.26 15.42
CA PRO A 219 1.72 -35.14 15.40
C PRO A 219 0.55 -35.34 16.38
N ASP A 220 0.31 -34.32 17.23
CA ASP A 220 -0.78 -34.32 18.20
C ASP A 220 -2.00 -33.44 17.78
N GLY A 221 -2.00 -33.05 16.49
CA GLY A 221 -3.03 -32.16 15.92
C GLY A 221 -2.73 -30.67 16.09
N ARG A 222 -1.60 -30.30 16.69
CA ARG A 222 -1.14 -28.91 16.80
C ARG A 222 -0.09 -28.60 15.75
N TYR A 223 -0.20 -27.42 15.12
CA TYR A 223 0.65 -27.04 14.02
C TYR A 223 1.13 -25.59 14.14
N HIS A 224 2.34 -25.31 13.66
CA HIS A 224 2.84 -23.96 13.44
C HIS A 224 2.48 -23.50 12.02
N PHE A 225 2.11 -22.22 11.89
CA PHE A 225 1.88 -21.60 10.58
C PHE A 225 3.18 -21.16 9.91
N ASP A 226 4.26 -21.00 10.69
CA ASP A 226 5.55 -20.68 10.14
C ASP A 226 6.15 -21.91 9.42
N PRO A 227 6.51 -21.78 8.13
CA PRO A 227 7.10 -22.87 7.35
C PRO A 227 8.46 -23.34 7.92
N THR A 228 9.15 -22.53 8.73
CA THR A 228 10.39 -22.91 9.41
C THR A 228 10.12 -23.70 10.70
N GLY A 229 8.88 -23.73 11.20
CA GLY A 229 8.49 -24.37 12.44
C GLY A 229 8.84 -23.58 13.71
N LEU A 230 9.15 -22.29 13.56
CA LEU A 230 9.41 -21.40 14.70
C LEU A 230 8.09 -20.91 15.32
N ASP A 231 8.09 -20.78 16.64
CA ASP A 231 6.96 -20.18 17.37
C ASP A 231 7.07 -18.64 17.31
N VAL A 232 6.64 -18.10 16.18
CA VAL A 232 6.62 -16.66 15.93
C VAL A 232 5.18 -16.18 15.75
N PRO A 233 4.84 -14.95 16.20
CA PRO A 233 3.52 -14.41 15.95
C PRO A 233 3.28 -14.16 14.46
N LEU A 234 2.04 -14.35 14.01
CA LEU A 234 1.63 -13.89 12.69
C LEU A 234 1.52 -12.37 12.68
N PHE A 235 1.93 -11.77 11.56
CA PHE A 235 1.89 -10.33 11.38
C PHE A 235 0.80 -9.92 10.39
N ASN A 236 0.23 -8.75 10.64
CA ASN A 236 -0.80 -8.18 9.79
C ASN A 236 -0.19 -7.69 8.46
N PRO A 237 -0.72 -8.09 7.29
CA PRO A 237 -0.41 -7.41 6.04
C PRO A 237 -1.05 -6.02 6.07
N PRO A 238 -0.26 -4.92 5.97
CA PRO A 238 -0.79 -3.58 6.11
C PRO A 238 -1.67 -3.22 4.91
N LEU A 239 -2.88 -2.74 5.19
CA LEU A 239 -3.72 -2.12 4.17
C LEU A 239 -3.28 -0.68 3.92
N PRO A 240 -3.39 -0.18 2.68
CA PRO A 240 -3.16 1.23 2.40
C PRO A 240 -4.05 2.12 3.27
N ALA A 241 -3.53 3.23 3.75
CA ALA A 241 -4.34 4.19 4.48
C ALA A 241 -5.26 4.96 3.50
N GLU A 242 -6.50 5.15 3.89
CA GLU A 242 -7.49 5.86 3.09
C GLU A 242 -7.26 7.38 3.13
N GLY A 243 -6.57 7.92 2.12
CA GLY A 243 -6.41 9.36 1.91
C GLY A 243 -5.51 10.07 2.95
N LEU A 244 -5.37 11.39 2.76
CA LEU A 244 -4.51 12.26 3.58
C LEU A 244 -5.09 12.63 4.95
N GLY A 245 -6.37 12.39 5.18
CA GLY A 245 -7.08 12.75 6.41
C GLY A 245 -7.23 11.61 7.40
N SER A 246 -6.89 10.39 7.04
CA SER A 246 -7.02 9.23 7.91
C SER A 246 -5.78 9.03 8.77
N VAL A 247 -6.01 8.72 10.03
CA VAL A 247 -4.96 8.33 10.98
C VAL A 247 -4.76 6.83 10.89
N ALA A 248 -3.52 6.37 10.86
CA ALA A 248 -3.19 4.96 10.73
C ALA A 248 -3.79 4.14 11.87
N THR A 249 -4.41 3.03 11.52
CA THR A 249 -4.94 2.01 12.43
C THR A 249 -3.99 0.82 12.50
N GLN A 250 -4.28 -0.16 13.38
CA GLN A 250 -3.52 -1.41 13.40
C GLN A 250 -3.54 -2.15 12.05
N ARG A 251 -4.61 -2.00 11.25
CA ARG A 251 -4.71 -2.61 9.92
C ARG A 251 -3.78 -1.97 8.89
N ASN A 252 -3.35 -0.74 9.12
CA ASN A 252 -2.43 -0.02 8.22
C ASN A 252 -0.95 -0.25 8.56
N THR A 253 -0.65 -1.07 9.57
CA THR A 253 0.73 -1.31 10.04
C THR A 253 1.01 -2.81 10.17
N PRO A 254 2.26 -3.25 9.93
CA PRO A 254 2.65 -4.65 10.06
C PRO A 254 2.88 -5.02 11.55
N GLY A 255 1.81 -4.95 12.35
CA GLY A 255 1.85 -5.35 13.75
C GLY A 255 1.53 -6.83 13.94
N PRO A 256 1.87 -7.42 15.10
CA PRO A 256 1.48 -8.78 15.43
C PRO A 256 -0.05 -8.90 15.54
N LEU A 257 -0.58 -10.05 15.13
CA LEU A 257 -2.01 -10.35 15.21
C LEU A 257 -2.36 -10.79 16.62
N GLY A 258 -3.14 -9.95 17.33
CA GLY A 258 -3.66 -10.29 18.66
C GLY A 258 -4.88 -11.22 18.59
N ARG A 259 -4.97 -12.21 19.48
CA ARG A 259 -6.10 -13.15 19.50
C ARG A 259 -7.45 -12.46 19.68
N ARG A 260 -7.53 -11.46 20.57
CA ARG A 260 -8.77 -10.70 20.81
C ARG A 260 -9.21 -9.91 19.60
N ALA A 261 -8.26 -9.28 18.89
CA ALA A 261 -8.55 -8.55 17.67
C ALA A 261 -9.12 -9.48 16.59
N LEU A 262 -8.56 -10.69 16.45
CA LEU A 262 -9.07 -11.72 15.54
C LEU A 262 -10.45 -12.22 15.96
N ALA A 263 -10.66 -12.52 17.25
CA ALA A 263 -11.95 -12.96 17.77
C ALA A 263 -13.05 -11.91 17.56
N ASN A 264 -12.75 -10.65 17.88
CA ASN A 264 -13.69 -9.54 17.68
C ASN A 264 -14.03 -9.36 16.18
N ALA A 265 -13.06 -9.56 15.28
CA ALA A 265 -13.31 -9.49 13.84
C ALA A 265 -14.17 -10.65 13.32
N LEU A 266 -14.10 -11.84 13.93
CA LEU A 266 -14.94 -12.98 13.58
C LEU A 266 -16.38 -12.81 14.05
N THR A 267 -16.58 -12.20 15.24
CA THR A 267 -17.89 -12.02 15.87
C THR A 267 -18.60 -10.73 15.45
N ALA A 268 -17.91 -9.82 14.76
CA ALA A 268 -18.50 -8.56 14.31
C ALA A 268 -19.60 -8.78 13.26
N GLU A 269 -20.77 -8.20 13.48
CA GLU A 269 -21.89 -8.19 12.53
C GLU A 269 -22.40 -6.75 12.34
N PRO A 270 -22.41 -6.21 11.10
CA PRO A 270 -21.85 -6.82 9.88
C PRO A 270 -20.32 -6.91 9.92
N ARG A 271 -19.74 -7.90 9.24
CA ARG A 271 -18.29 -8.01 9.11
C ARG A 271 -17.72 -6.80 8.38
N ASP A 272 -16.68 -6.20 8.95
CA ASP A 272 -15.94 -5.11 8.28
C ASP A 272 -15.25 -5.66 7.02
N PRO A 273 -15.56 -5.14 5.81
CA PRO A 273 -14.92 -5.57 4.57
C PRO A 273 -13.39 -5.40 4.57
N ASN A 274 -12.87 -4.47 5.35
CA ASN A 274 -11.44 -4.18 5.52
C ASN A 274 -10.86 -4.81 6.80
N GLY A 275 -11.69 -5.53 7.56
CA GLY A 275 -11.29 -6.25 8.76
C GLY A 275 -10.41 -7.48 8.48
N TYR A 276 -9.96 -8.15 9.54
CA TYR A 276 -9.07 -9.33 9.44
C TYR A 276 -9.70 -10.51 8.67
N PHE A 277 -11.02 -10.64 8.67
CA PHE A 277 -11.78 -11.69 7.99
C PHE A 277 -12.79 -11.08 6.99
N GLY A 278 -12.45 -9.94 6.40
CA GLY A 278 -13.24 -9.29 5.36
C GLY A 278 -13.04 -9.91 3.98
N LYS A 279 -12.92 -9.06 2.95
CA LYS A 279 -12.72 -9.52 1.56
C LYS A 279 -11.44 -10.35 1.36
N GLN A 280 -10.40 -10.05 2.13
CA GLN A 280 -9.13 -10.77 2.11
C GLN A 280 -8.82 -11.22 3.55
N PRO A 281 -9.12 -12.48 3.90
CA PRO A 281 -8.84 -12.98 5.24
C PRO A 281 -7.33 -13.08 5.46
N VAL A 282 -6.87 -12.67 6.64
CA VAL A 282 -5.44 -12.75 7.01
C VAL A 282 -4.98 -14.17 7.30
N ILE A 283 -5.91 -15.05 7.63
CA ILE A 283 -5.68 -16.48 7.86
C ILE A 283 -6.77 -17.25 7.11
N ALA A 284 -6.37 -18.21 6.29
CA ALA A 284 -7.28 -19.16 5.67
C ALA A 284 -6.63 -20.54 5.74
N VAL A 285 -7.34 -21.52 6.28
CA VAL A 285 -6.91 -22.91 6.38
C VAL A 285 -7.79 -23.74 5.47
N ARG A 286 -7.17 -24.55 4.62
CA ARG A 286 -7.87 -25.47 3.71
C ARG A 286 -7.32 -26.88 3.88
N THR A 287 -8.12 -27.87 3.63
CA THR A 287 -7.70 -29.27 3.56
C THR A 287 -7.57 -29.70 2.11
N ALA A 288 -6.48 -30.38 1.78
CA ALA A 288 -6.35 -31.05 0.49
C ALA A 288 -7.14 -32.38 0.55
N GLN A 289 -7.95 -32.63 -0.46
CA GLN A 289 -8.61 -33.93 -0.64
C GLN A 289 -7.63 -34.93 -1.29
N ALA A 290 -7.95 -36.22 -1.21
CA ALA A 290 -7.09 -37.29 -1.73
C ALA A 290 -6.84 -37.19 -3.24
N ASP A 291 -7.69 -36.49 -3.97
CA ASP A 291 -7.59 -36.23 -5.42
C ASP A 291 -6.73 -34.97 -5.74
N GLY A 292 -6.15 -34.32 -4.73
CA GLY A 292 -5.36 -33.11 -4.90
C GLY A 292 -6.18 -31.82 -5.07
N VAL A 293 -7.51 -31.90 -4.95
CA VAL A 293 -8.37 -30.72 -5.00
C VAL A 293 -8.45 -30.09 -3.60
N TRP A 294 -8.30 -28.75 -3.56
CA TRP A 294 -8.44 -28.01 -2.31
C TRP A 294 -9.91 -27.85 -1.93
N GLY A 295 -10.23 -28.21 -0.70
CA GLY A 295 -11.56 -27.98 -0.12
C GLY A 295 -11.84 -26.50 0.18
N ASP A 296 -13.06 -26.20 0.58
CA ASP A 296 -13.44 -24.87 1.05
C ASP A 296 -12.65 -24.47 2.33
N PRO A 297 -12.45 -23.18 2.57
CA PRO A 297 -11.82 -22.73 3.80
C PRO A 297 -12.55 -23.24 5.03
N LEU A 298 -11.79 -23.77 5.99
CA LEU A 298 -12.33 -24.25 7.27
C LEU A 298 -12.80 -23.07 8.14
N ASP A 299 -13.84 -23.30 8.91
CA ASP A 299 -14.28 -22.34 9.93
C ASP A 299 -13.21 -22.20 11.02
N ILE A 300 -12.82 -20.96 11.28
CA ILE A 300 -11.80 -20.63 12.28
C ILE A 300 -12.50 -20.23 13.58
N VAL A 301 -12.12 -20.87 14.67
CA VAL A 301 -12.54 -20.51 16.04
C VAL A 301 -11.33 -20.06 16.82
N ILE A 302 -11.38 -18.85 17.38
CA ILE A 302 -10.34 -18.32 18.26
C ILE A 302 -10.67 -18.74 19.70
N ALA A 303 -9.91 -19.68 20.22
CA ALA A 303 -10.06 -20.19 21.58
C ALA A 303 -9.10 -19.48 22.55
N ASP A 304 -9.32 -19.73 23.86
CA ASP A 304 -8.42 -19.34 24.94
C ASP A 304 -8.23 -17.83 25.08
N LEU A 305 -9.36 -17.11 25.11
CA LEU A 305 -9.40 -15.64 25.27
C LEU A 305 -9.36 -15.21 26.75
N SER A 306 -9.27 -16.16 27.73
CA SER A 306 -9.19 -15.83 29.13
C SER A 306 -7.91 -15.08 29.48
N ALA A 307 -8.04 -14.08 30.35
CA ALA A 307 -6.91 -13.28 30.82
C ALA A 307 -5.98 -14.14 31.69
N GLY A 308 -5.01 -14.79 31.09
CA GLY A 308 -4.07 -15.64 31.85
C GLY A 308 -3.25 -16.59 30.97
N SER A 309 -3.68 -16.90 29.78
CA SER A 309 -2.89 -17.70 28.84
C SER A 309 -2.19 -16.82 27.83
N ALA A 310 -1.27 -15.99 28.30
CA ALA A 310 -0.18 -15.50 27.48
C ALA A 310 0.79 -16.66 27.27
N ARG A 311 0.62 -17.45 26.25
CA ARG A 311 1.60 -18.32 25.65
C ARG A 311 1.58 -18.16 24.17
#